data_75c0d11244688ed228b774b36d84a218
#
_entry.id   75c0d11244688ed228b774b36d84a218
#
_cell.length_a   1.000
_cell.length_b   1.000
_cell.length_c   1.000
_cell.angle_alpha   90.00
_cell.angle_beta   90.00
_cell.angle_gamma   90.00
#
_symmetry.space_group_name_H-M   'P 1'
#
loop_
_entity.id
_entity.type
_entity.pdbx_description
1 polymer ?
#
loop_
_entity_poly.entity_id
_entity_poly.type
_entity_poly.pdbx_seq_one_letter_code
_entity_poly.pdbx_strand_id
1 'polypeptide(L)'
;MAPGGAASRLLTFSMSVDLPSSDPAVAVSVVVPERNEAENIVPLIQEITVALDGRWDFEIIYVNDGSTDATAAQLAAVMKQRGNLRQLQHAVSTGQSAAVRSGVRAARGAIVATLDGDGQNNPAFLPDLIAAVEKGGKRVGLAAGQRVGRKDTGFKKFQSRAANAIRSAILRDGTRDTGCGLKAFRRDVFLIMPYFDGLHRFLPALMRREGYEIAYVDVIDRPRRSGVSNYGFFDRLWIGIMDLAGVWWLIRRKKSTPVVTEVTSDDD
;
A
#
# COMPACT_ATOMS: atom_id res chain seq x y z
N MET A 1 41.44 32.25 39.23
CA MET A 1 40.04 32.39 38.84
C MET A 1 39.94 31.97 37.37
N ALA A 2 39.51 30.74 37.08
CA ALA A 2 39.31 30.24 35.73
C ALA A 2 37.80 30.18 35.45
N PRO A 3 37.29 30.62 34.29
CA PRO A 3 35.89 30.53 34.00
C PRO A 3 35.55 29.10 33.47
N GLY A 4 34.47 28.56 34.04
CA GLY A 4 33.96 27.25 33.73
C GLY A 4 33.43 27.14 32.29
N GLY A 5 33.90 26.12 31.61
CA GLY A 5 33.38 25.73 30.32
C GLY A 5 32.00 25.05 30.44
N ALA A 6 30.99 25.65 29.83
CA ALA A 6 29.67 25.04 29.66
C ALA A 6 29.79 23.91 28.64
N ALA A 7 29.67 22.67 29.10
CA ALA A 7 29.55 21.51 28.24
C ALA A 7 28.17 21.53 27.52
N SER A 8 28.21 21.85 26.25
CA SER A 8 27.05 21.70 25.34
C SER A 8 26.66 20.21 25.26
N ARG A 9 25.56 19.84 25.91
CA ARG A 9 24.92 18.52 25.70
C ARG A 9 24.28 18.53 24.32
N LEU A 10 24.95 17.92 23.37
CA LEU A 10 24.30 17.46 22.09
C LEU A 10 23.25 16.41 22.44
N LEU A 11 21.99 16.83 22.43
CA LEU A 11 20.86 15.92 22.43
C LEU A 11 20.82 15.24 21.06
N THR A 12 21.45 14.07 20.94
CA THR A 12 21.24 13.16 19.83
C THR A 12 19.83 12.60 19.93
N PHE A 13 18.91 13.17 19.17
CA PHE A 13 17.60 12.58 18.93
C PHE A 13 17.81 11.34 18.04
N SER A 14 18.01 10.18 18.64
CA SER A 14 17.86 8.91 17.97
C SER A 14 16.35 8.69 17.75
N MET A 15 15.86 8.99 16.55
CA MET A 15 14.57 8.49 16.10
C MET A 15 14.74 7.00 15.78
N SER A 16 14.85 6.18 16.81
CA SER A 16 14.52 4.76 16.67
C SER A 16 13.01 4.68 16.48
N VAL A 17 12.58 4.58 15.22
CA VAL A 17 11.24 4.13 14.92
C VAL A 17 11.24 2.65 15.27
N ASP A 18 10.73 2.30 16.45
CA ASP A 18 10.42 0.91 16.78
C ASP A 18 9.37 0.42 15.78
N LEU A 19 9.85 -0.17 14.69
CA LEU A 19 8.99 -0.92 13.79
C LEU A 19 8.56 -2.16 14.60
N PRO A 20 7.25 -2.42 14.73
CA PRO A 20 6.81 -3.64 15.39
C PRO A 20 7.49 -4.80 14.69
N SER A 21 8.18 -5.64 15.46
CA SER A 21 8.74 -6.91 14.97
C SER A 21 7.62 -7.66 14.27
N SER A 22 7.93 -8.34 13.16
CA SER A 22 6.98 -9.26 12.55
C SER A 22 6.58 -10.27 13.61
N ASP A 23 5.29 -10.34 13.94
CA ASP A 23 4.76 -11.42 14.77
C ASP A 23 4.88 -12.70 13.94
N PRO A 24 5.67 -13.70 14.37
CA PRO A 24 5.85 -14.93 13.61
C PRO A 24 4.54 -15.70 13.40
N ALA A 25 3.49 -15.40 14.16
CA ALA A 25 2.16 -15.97 14.01
C ALA A 25 1.35 -15.34 12.86
N VAL A 26 1.66 -14.12 12.41
CA VAL A 26 0.91 -13.44 11.35
C VAL A 26 1.71 -13.44 10.05
N ALA A 27 1.26 -14.19 9.06
CA ALA A 27 1.90 -14.24 7.73
C ALA A 27 1.51 -13.07 6.84
N VAL A 28 0.22 -12.68 6.86
CA VAL A 28 -0.37 -11.70 5.95
C VAL A 28 -1.13 -10.62 6.73
N SER A 29 -0.91 -9.36 6.38
CA SER A 29 -1.72 -8.23 6.86
C SER A 29 -2.53 -7.66 5.71
N VAL A 30 -3.86 -7.63 5.83
CA VAL A 30 -4.74 -7.00 4.85
C VAL A 30 -5.02 -5.57 5.30
N VAL A 31 -4.55 -4.58 4.55
CA VAL A 31 -4.73 -3.15 4.84
C VAL A 31 -5.85 -2.59 3.98
N VAL A 32 -6.88 -2.06 4.63
CA VAL A 32 -8.06 -1.47 4.00
C VAL A 32 -8.13 0.01 4.38
N PRO A 33 -7.63 0.94 3.51
CA PRO A 33 -7.87 2.36 3.69
C PRO A 33 -9.32 2.67 3.37
N GLU A 34 -9.99 3.44 4.24
CA GLU A 34 -11.37 3.80 4.01
C GLU A 34 -11.74 5.18 4.56
N ARG A 35 -12.78 5.76 3.99
CA ARG A 35 -13.40 6.99 4.48
C ARG A 35 -14.87 7.05 4.10
N ASN A 36 -15.75 7.11 5.12
CA ASN A 36 -17.21 7.19 4.95
C ASN A 36 -17.78 6.01 4.14
N GLU A 37 -17.43 4.78 4.51
CA GLU A 37 -17.83 3.55 3.84
C GLU A 37 -18.49 2.57 4.84
N ALA A 38 -19.24 3.08 5.81
CA ALA A 38 -19.85 2.30 6.91
C ALA A 38 -20.58 1.04 6.40
N GLU A 39 -21.35 1.14 5.31
CA GLU A 39 -22.16 0.05 4.78
C GLU A 39 -21.33 -1.12 4.20
N ASN A 40 -20.09 -0.84 3.80
CA ASN A 40 -19.22 -1.81 3.17
C ASN A 40 -18.37 -2.63 4.16
N ILE A 41 -18.26 -2.20 5.44
CA ILE A 41 -17.35 -2.78 6.43
C ILE A 41 -17.63 -4.27 6.66
N VAL A 42 -18.85 -4.61 7.08
CA VAL A 42 -19.20 -5.98 7.46
C VAL A 42 -19.11 -6.95 6.30
N PRO A 43 -19.71 -6.65 5.12
CA PRO A 43 -19.58 -7.53 3.96
C PRO A 43 -18.12 -7.74 3.53
N LEU A 44 -17.31 -6.67 3.50
CA LEU A 44 -15.93 -6.73 3.03
C LEU A 44 -15.05 -7.56 3.98
N ILE A 45 -15.21 -7.40 5.31
CA ILE A 45 -14.52 -8.21 6.31
C ILE A 45 -14.88 -9.69 6.15
N GLN A 46 -16.15 -10.01 5.92
CA GLN A 46 -16.59 -11.39 5.70
C GLN A 46 -15.96 -11.99 4.44
N GLU A 47 -15.95 -11.26 3.35
CA GLU A 47 -15.37 -11.69 2.08
C GLU A 47 -13.85 -11.89 2.18
N ILE A 48 -13.12 -10.99 2.85
CA ILE A 48 -11.68 -11.15 3.12
C ILE A 48 -11.44 -12.42 3.94
N THR A 49 -12.26 -12.63 4.99
CA THR A 49 -12.15 -13.81 5.83
C THR A 49 -12.35 -15.09 5.02
N VAL A 50 -13.43 -15.17 4.24
CA VAL A 50 -13.69 -16.34 3.39
C VAL A 50 -12.55 -16.61 2.39
N ALA A 51 -11.91 -15.55 1.88
CA ALA A 51 -10.81 -15.69 0.91
C ALA A 51 -9.53 -16.25 1.55
N LEU A 52 -9.24 -15.91 2.82
CA LEU A 52 -7.94 -16.19 3.44
C LEU A 52 -7.99 -17.27 4.53
N ASP A 53 -9.15 -17.52 5.12
CA ASP A 53 -9.31 -18.48 6.22
C ASP A 53 -8.86 -19.89 5.83
N GLY A 54 -8.15 -20.56 6.73
CA GLY A 54 -7.57 -21.87 6.50
C GLY A 54 -6.39 -21.92 5.50
N ARG A 55 -5.97 -20.75 4.96
CA ARG A 55 -4.83 -20.65 4.02
C ARG A 55 -3.62 -19.94 4.60
N TRP A 56 -3.85 -18.86 5.35
CA TRP A 56 -2.82 -18.08 6.02
C TRP A 56 -3.29 -17.65 7.40
N ASP A 57 -2.36 -17.50 8.32
CA ASP A 57 -2.59 -16.72 9.53
C ASP A 57 -2.54 -15.25 9.13
N PHE A 58 -3.66 -14.52 9.34
CA PHE A 58 -3.80 -13.16 8.84
C PHE A 58 -4.45 -12.22 9.86
N GLU A 59 -4.15 -10.95 9.69
CA GLU A 59 -4.86 -9.84 10.34
C GLU A 59 -5.49 -8.93 9.28
N ILE A 60 -6.55 -8.21 9.68
CA ILE A 60 -7.18 -7.16 8.89
C ILE A 60 -6.96 -5.83 9.62
N ILE A 61 -6.42 -4.84 8.93
CA ILE A 61 -6.15 -3.50 9.45
C ILE A 61 -6.98 -2.50 8.65
N TYR A 62 -8.08 -2.05 9.23
CA TYR A 62 -8.84 -0.92 8.68
C TYR A 62 -8.18 0.38 9.10
N VAL A 63 -7.91 1.26 8.14
CA VAL A 63 -7.40 2.61 8.38
C VAL A 63 -8.50 3.60 8.07
N ASN A 64 -9.19 4.05 9.11
CA ASN A 64 -10.23 5.05 9.02
C ASN A 64 -9.59 6.43 8.85
N ASP A 65 -9.64 6.97 7.63
CA ASP A 65 -9.02 8.25 7.26
C ASP A 65 -9.96 9.43 7.58
N GLY A 66 -10.27 9.60 8.87
CA GLY A 66 -11.07 10.73 9.34
C GLY A 66 -12.53 10.69 8.86
N SER A 67 -13.18 9.52 8.91
CA SER A 67 -14.61 9.41 8.60
C SER A 67 -15.49 10.19 9.56
N THR A 68 -16.60 10.70 9.05
CA THR A 68 -17.60 11.51 9.77
C THR A 68 -18.94 10.79 9.92
N ASP A 69 -19.07 9.60 9.33
CA ASP A 69 -20.26 8.73 9.40
C ASP A 69 -20.14 7.64 10.50
N ALA A 70 -20.95 6.60 10.40
CA ALA A 70 -20.95 5.49 11.35
C ALA A 70 -19.76 4.51 11.22
N THR A 71 -18.79 4.75 10.33
CA THR A 71 -17.64 3.88 10.05
C THR A 71 -16.90 3.43 11.31
N ALA A 72 -16.48 4.39 12.17
CA ALA A 72 -15.74 4.07 13.40
C ALA A 72 -16.54 3.20 14.37
N ALA A 73 -17.84 3.49 14.52
CA ALA A 73 -18.74 2.74 15.41
C ALA A 73 -18.96 1.30 14.91
N GLN A 74 -19.13 1.12 13.60
CA GLN A 74 -19.27 -0.20 13.00
C GLN A 74 -18.01 -1.05 13.15
N LEU A 75 -16.84 -0.48 12.86
CA LEU A 75 -15.56 -1.16 13.08
C LEU A 75 -15.40 -1.60 14.54
N ALA A 76 -15.67 -0.70 15.49
CA ALA A 76 -15.60 -1.02 16.92
C ALA A 76 -16.54 -2.17 17.32
N ALA A 77 -17.73 -2.25 16.72
CA ALA A 77 -18.67 -3.33 16.96
C ALA A 77 -18.17 -4.68 16.44
N VAL A 78 -17.61 -4.71 15.22
CA VAL A 78 -17.06 -5.93 14.60
C VAL A 78 -15.80 -6.41 15.32
N MET A 79 -14.93 -5.49 15.77
CA MET A 79 -13.71 -5.81 16.54
C MET A 79 -13.99 -6.59 17.83
N LYS A 80 -15.13 -6.36 18.47
CA LYS A 80 -15.54 -7.13 19.68
C LYS A 80 -15.74 -8.62 19.39
N GLN A 81 -16.00 -8.98 18.14
CA GLN A 81 -16.30 -10.35 17.71
C GLN A 81 -15.13 -11.02 16.97
N ARG A 82 -14.06 -10.25 16.66
CA ARG A 82 -12.95 -10.72 15.82
C ARG A 82 -11.61 -10.27 16.35
N GLY A 83 -10.81 -11.21 16.86
CA GLY A 83 -9.49 -10.93 17.43
C GLY A 83 -8.43 -10.54 16.40
N ASN A 84 -8.65 -10.85 15.11
CA ASN A 84 -7.73 -10.54 14.03
C ASN A 84 -8.05 -9.23 13.28
N LEU A 85 -9.06 -8.46 13.74
CA LEU A 85 -9.41 -7.16 13.17
C LEU A 85 -8.84 -6.03 14.04
N ARG A 86 -8.18 -5.08 13.40
CA ARG A 86 -7.63 -3.87 14.04
C ARG A 86 -8.08 -2.62 13.30
N GLN A 87 -8.30 -1.54 14.03
CA GLN A 87 -8.61 -0.23 13.48
C GLN A 87 -7.49 0.75 13.81
N LEU A 88 -7.04 1.51 12.81
CA LEU A 88 -6.26 2.73 12.95
C LEU A 88 -7.16 3.92 12.63
N GLN A 89 -7.04 5.00 13.39
CA GLN A 89 -7.85 6.20 13.21
C GLN A 89 -6.96 7.40 12.92
N HIS A 90 -7.18 8.08 11.79
CA HIS A 90 -6.65 9.40 11.55
C HIS A 90 -7.57 10.46 12.14
N ALA A 91 -7.02 11.46 12.80
CA ALA A 91 -7.81 12.56 13.39
C ALA A 91 -8.50 13.40 12.30
N VAL A 92 -7.85 13.55 11.16
CA VAL A 92 -8.36 14.22 9.94
C VAL A 92 -7.98 13.39 8.72
N SER A 93 -8.75 13.53 7.64
CA SER A 93 -8.42 12.85 6.39
C SER A 93 -7.09 13.37 5.82
N THR A 94 -6.19 12.45 5.55
CA THR A 94 -4.86 12.70 4.98
C THR A 94 -4.65 12.01 3.64
N GLY A 95 -5.66 11.33 3.14
CA GLY A 95 -5.68 10.68 1.84
C GLY A 95 -5.22 9.22 1.85
N GLN A 96 -5.54 8.54 0.76
CA GLN A 96 -5.35 7.09 0.62
C GLN A 96 -3.89 6.65 0.80
N SER A 97 -2.91 7.40 0.28
CA SER A 97 -1.49 7.05 0.43
C SER A 97 -1.02 7.09 1.88
N ALA A 98 -1.49 8.07 2.66
CA ALA A 98 -1.19 8.15 4.09
C ALA A 98 -1.84 7.00 4.85
N ALA A 99 -3.10 6.69 4.54
CA ALA A 99 -3.83 5.59 5.16
C ALA A 99 -3.16 4.23 4.87
N VAL A 100 -2.80 3.94 3.61
CA VAL A 100 -2.03 2.74 3.26
C VAL A 100 -0.72 2.68 4.03
N ARG A 101 0.05 3.79 4.08
CA ARG A 101 1.31 3.84 4.81
C ARG A 101 1.14 3.57 6.31
N SER A 102 0.13 4.16 6.93
CA SER A 102 -0.17 3.93 8.35
C SER A 102 -0.48 2.45 8.61
N GLY A 103 -1.31 1.83 7.75
CA GLY A 103 -1.62 0.41 7.83
C GLY A 103 -0.40 -0.48 7.66
N VAL A 104 0.44 -0.21 6.65
CA VAL A 104 1.67 -1.00 6.40
C VAL A 104 2.68 -0.87 7.56
N ARG A 105 2.81 0.29 8.16
CA ARG A 105 3.67 0.48 9.34
C ARG A 105 3.18 -0.31 10.55
N ALA A 106 1.88 -0.38 10.75
CA ALA A 106 1.26 -1.13 11.83
C ALA A 106 1.10 -2.63 11.55
N ALA A 107 1.29 -3.06 10.29
CA ALA A 107 1.20 -4.45 9.87
C ALA A 107 2.25 -5.32 10.56
N ARG A 108 1.87 -6.55 10.89
CA ARG A 108 2.74 -7.57 11.50
C ARG A 108 3.20 -8.60 10.47
N GLY A 109 2.38 -8.87 9.46
CA GLY A 109 2.67 -9.81 8.40
C GLY A 109 3.84 -9.39 7.52
N ALA A 110 4.63 -10.35 7.07
CA ALA A 110 5.72 -10.13 6.12
C ALA A 110 5.19 -9.71 4.74
N ILE A 111 3.99 -10.18 4.38
CA ILE A 111 3.27 -9.78 3.18
C ILE A 111 2.11 -8.89 3.58
N VAL A 112 1.99 -7.75 2.90
CA VAL A 112 0.83 -6.86 3.03
C VAL A 112 0.00 -6.94 1.77
N ALA A 113 -1.29 -7.20 1.92
CA ALA A 113 -2.27 -7.08 0.85
C ALA A 113 -3.10 -5.81 1.05
N THR A 114 -3.45 -5.14 -0.03
CA THR A 114 -4.32 -3.95 0.01
C THR A 114 -5.53 -4.14 -0.89
N LEU A 115 -6.64 -3.51 -0.50
CA LEU A 115 -7.83 -3.32 -1.32
C LEU A 115 -8.59 -2.09 -0.82
N ASP A 116 -9.39 -1.49 -1.70
CA ASP A 116 -10.18 -0.30 -1.36
C ASP A 116 -11.43 -0.67 -0.53
N GLY A 117 -11.82 0.18 0.43
CA GLY A 117 -12.93 -0.03 1.33
C GLY A 117 -14.32 0.08 0.70
N ASP A 118 -14.43 0.54 -0.56
CA ASP A 118 -15.69 0.80 -1.26
C ASP A 118 -16.40 -0.45 -1.85
N GLY A 119 -15.83 -1.63 -1.62
CA GLY A 119 -16.37 -2.92 -2.07
C GLY A 119 -16.26 -3.19 -3.57
N GLN A 120 -15.60 -2.33 -4.36
CA GLN A 120 -15.36 -2.59 -5.78
C GLN A 120 -14.35 -3.71 -6.02
N ASN A 121 -13.31 -3.76 -5.20
CA ASN A 121 -12.32 -4.80 -5.27
C ASN A 121 -12.87 -6.13 -4.74
N ASN A 122 -12.68 -7.20 -5.49
CA ASN A 122 -13.12 -8.53 -5.09
C ASN A 122 -12.05 -9.24 -4.26
N PRO A 123 -12.27 -9.48 -2.94
CA PRO A 123 -11.30 -10.16 -2.07
C PRO A 123 -10.95 -11.58 -2.52
N ALA A 124 -11.78 -12.23 -3.35
CA ALA A 124 -11.48 -13.56 -3.88
C ALA A 124 -10.17 -13.64 -4.67
N PHE A 125 -9.60 -12.51 -5.12
CA PHE A 125 -8.30 -12.45 -5.79
C PHE A 125 -7.11 -12.26 -4.84
N LEU A 126 -7.35 -12.03 -3.54
CA LEU A 126 -6.27 -11.90 -2.56
C LEU A 126 -5.36 -13.14 -2.51
N PRO A 127 -5.88 -14.38 -2.51
CA PRO A 127 -5.05 -15.57 -2.52
C PRO A 127 -4.07 -15.64 -3.69
N ASP A 128 -4.50 -15.28 -4.89
CA ASP A 128 -3.65 -15.33 -6.08
C ASP A 128 -2.54 -14.28 -6.02
N LEU A 129 -2.85 -13.08 -5.51
CA LEU A 129 -1.87 -12.01 -5.32
C LEU A 129 -0.83 -12.38 -4.25
N ILE A 130 -1.27 -12.89 -3.11
CA ILE A 130 -0.38 -13.33 -2.02
C ILE A 130 0.52 -14.46 -2.49
N ALA A 131 -0.07 -15.50 -3.11
CA ALA A 131 0.69 -16.64 -3.63
C ALA A 131 1.69 -16.23 -4.72
N ALA A 132 1.40 -15.20 -5.53
CA ALA A 132 2.35 -14.70 -6.52
C ALA A 132 3.59 -14.06 -5.88
N VAL A 133 3.43 -13.36 -4.75
CA VAL A 133 4.56 -12.82 -3.98
C VAL A 133 5.37 -13.96 -3.33
N GLU A 134 4.69 -14.93 -2.70
CA GLU A 134 5.34 -16.08 -2.05
C GLU A 134 6.15 -16.92 -3.02
N LYS A 135 5.53 -17.32 -4.15
CA LYS A 135 6.17 -18.14 -5.19
C LYS A 135 7.35 -17.42 -5.84
N GLY A 136 7.29 -16.10 -5.97
CA GLY A 136 8.38 -15.29 -6.49
C GLY A 136 9.57 -15.15 -5.53
N GLY A 137 9.38 -15.51 -4.25
CA GLY A 137 10.41 -15.46 -3.20
C GLY A 137 11.01 -14.07 -3.06
N LYS A 138 12.34 -13.98 -2.96
CA LYS A 138 13.04 -12.70 -2.79
C LYS A 138 13.05 -11.81 -4.04
N ARG A 139 12.73 -12.34 -5.21
CA ARG A 139 12.75 -11.57 -6.47
C ARG A 139 11.49 -10.74 -6.67
N VAL A 140 10.31 -11.27 -6.34
CA VAL A 140 9.03 -10.58 -6.50
C VAL A 140 8.75 -9.72 -5.28
N GLY A 141 8.73 -8.41 -5.46
CA GLY A 141 8.41 -7.45 -4.41
C GLY A 141 6.93 -7.10 -4.34
N LEU A 142 6.20 -7.25 -5.46
CA LEU A 142 4.81 -6.84 -5.61
C LEU A 142 4.07 -7.77 -6.56
N ALA A 143 2.87 -8.18 -6.21
CA ALA A 143 1.84 -8.66 -7.11
C ALA A 143 0.76 -7.57 -7.25
N ALA A 144 0.48 -7.15 -8.49
CA ALA A 144 -0.47 -6.08 -8.79
C ALA A 144 -1.65 -6.60 -9.59
N GLY A 145 -2.86 -6.33 -9.10
CA GLY A 145 -4.09 -6.62 -9.83
C GLY A 145 -4.20 -5.77 -11.09
N GLN A 146 -4.61 -6.38 -12.19
CA GLN A 146 -4.89 -5.71 -13.45
C GLN A 146 -6.33 -5.97 -13.85
N ARG A 147 -7.15 -4.92 -13.85
CA ARG A 147 -8.58 -5.06 -14.11
C ARG A 147 -8.85 -5.41 -15.57
N VAL A 148 -9.52 -6.54 -15.77
CA VAL A 148 -9.98 -6.99 -17.07
C VAL A 148 -11.50 -6.82 -17.19
N GLY A 149 -12.04 -6.74 -18.41
CA GLY A 149 -13.48 -6.70 -18.65
C GLY A 149 -14.19 -5.39 -18.27
N ARG A 150 -13.49 -4.26 -18.03
CA ARG A 150 -14.13 -2.97 -17.68
C ARG A 150 -15.15 -2.54 -18.72
N LYS A 151 -16.38 -2.24 -18.24
CA LYS A 151 -17.50 -1.73 -19.06
C LYS A 151 -17.51 -0.20 -19.19
N ASP A 152 -16.34 0.44 -19.29
CA ASP A 152 -16.26 1.89 -19.51
C ASP A 152 -16.71 2.26 -20.93
N THR A 153 -17.17 3.52 -21.08
CA THR A 153 -17.47 4.08 -22.41
C THR A 153 -16.21 4.15 -23.26
N GLY A 154 -16.32 4.00 -24.59
CA GLY A 154 -15.19 3.94 -25.51
C GLY A 154 -14.19 5.10 -25.35
N PHE A 155 -14.70 6.34 -25.13
CA PHE A 155 -13.87 7.52 -24.93
C PHE A 155 -13.06 7.47 -23.62
N LYS A 156 -13.68 7.10 -22.49
CA LYS A 156 -12.98 6.94 -21.21
C LYS A 156 -11.92 5.82 -21.26
N LYS A 157 -12.21 4.72 -21.97
CA LYS A 157 -11.23 3.66 -22.22
C LYS A 157 -10.02 4.15 -23.00
N PHE A 158 -10.25 4.97 -24.06
CA PHE A 158 -9.17 5.53 -24.87
C PHE A 158 -8.27 6.46 -24.04
N GLN A 159 -8.86 7.41 -23.31
CA GLN A 159 -8.10 8.32 -22.42
C GLN A 159 -7.28 7.56 -21.38
N SER A 160 -7.88 6.58 -20.71
CA SER A 160 -7.19 5.76 -19.69
C SER A 160 -6.05 4.94 -20.31
N ARG A 161 -6.26 4.35 -21.50
CA ARG A 161 -5.21 3.61 -22.21
C ARG A 161 -4.06 4.52 -22.65
N ALA A 162 -4.35 5.68 -23.22
CA ALA A 162 -3.33 6.64 -23.62
C ALA A 162 -2.51 7.13 -22.43
N ALA A 163 -3.16 7.53 -21.34
CA ALA A 163 -2.48 7.96 -20.11
C ALA A 163 -1.60 6.85 -19.51
N ASN A 164 -2.11 5.62 -19.44
CA ASN A 164 -1.35 4.48 -18.94
C ASN A 164 -0.19 4.10 -19.88
N ALA A 165 -0.36 4.21 -21.21
CA ALA A 165 0.70 3.95 -22.17
C ALA A 165 1.84 4.98 -22.04
N ILE A 166 1.53 6.28 -21.96
CA ILE A 166 2.49 7.36 -21.72
C ILE A 166 3.25 7.12 -20.42
N ARG A 167 2.51 6.88 -19.33
CA ARG A 167 3.09 6.61 -18.02
C ARG A 167 4.01 5.37 -18.06
N SER A 168 3.54 4.26 -18.63
CA SER A 168 4.30 3.02 -18.72
C SER A 168 5.58 3.17 -19.57
N ALA A 169 5.53 3.98 -20.65
CA ALA A 169 6.70 4.31 -21.46
C ALA A 169 7.74 5.12 -20.68
N ILE A 170 7.29 6.09 -19.88
CA ILE A 170 8.16 6.96 -19.06
C ILE A 170 8.78 6.17 -17.90
N LEU A 171 7.97 5.40 -17.15
CA LEU A 171 8.40 4.68 -15.95
C LEU A 171 8.92 3.27 -16.23
N ARG A 172 8.66 2.73 -17.42
CA ARG A 172 9.10 1.39 -17.87
C ARG A 172 8.69 0.27 -16.91
N ASP A 173 7.53 0.39 -16.27
CA ASP A 173 7.06 -0.54 -15.24
C ASP A 173 6.18 -1.68 -15.77
N GLY A 174 5.73 -1.61 -17.03
CA GLY A 174 4.90 -2.63 -17.67
C GLY A 174 3.46 -2.69 -17.13
N THR A 175 3.05 -1.75 -16.29
CA THR A 175 1.73 -1.74 -15.65
C THR A 175 0.66 -1.22 -16.61
N ARG A 176 -0.37 -2.03 -16.85
CA ARG A 176 -1.53 -1.65 -17.69
C ARG A 176 -2.59 -0.90 -16.88
N ASP A 177 -2.68 -1.14 -15.57
CA ASP A 177 -3.68 -0.53 -14.68
C ASP A 177 -3.08 -0.18 -13.32
N THR A 178 -2.85 1.10 -13.07
CA THR A 178 -2.27 1.60 -11.82
C THR A 178 -3.29 1.93 -10.76
N GLY A 179 -4.55 2.08 -11.17
CA GLY A 179 -5.65 2.45 -10.30
C GLY A 179 -6.31 1.26 -9.58
N CYS A 180 -5.83 0.04 -9.79
CA CYS A 180 -6.36 -1.12 -9.08
C CYS A 180 -5.88 -1.09 -7.61
N GLY A 181 -6.82 -1.13 -6.65
CA GLY A 181 -6.52 -1.19 -5.22
C GLY A 181 -5.96 -2.54 -4.77
N LEU A 182 -6.31 -3.62 -5.49
CA LEU A 182 -5.85 -4.97 -5.19
C LEU A 182 -4.36 -5.14 -5.49
N LYS A 183 -3.57 -5.26 -4.44
CA LYS A 183 -2.12 -5.48 -4.49
C LYS A 183 -1.69 -6.34 -3.32
N ALA A 184 -0.65 -7.16 -3.50
CA ALA A 184 0.07 -7.79 -2.40
C ALA A 184 1.57 -7.50 -2.56
N PHE A 185 2.27 -7.19 -1.49
CA PHE A 185 3.68 -6.83 -1.56
C PHE A 185 4.43 -7.15 -0.27
N ARG A 186 5.73 -7.23 -0.37
CA ARG A 186 6.63 -7.40 0.76
C ARG A 186 6.64 -6.12 1.61
N ARG A 187 6.35 -6.27 2.90
CA ARG A 187 6.31 -5.16 3.86
C ARG A 187 7.65 -4.44 3.97
N ASP A 188 8.74 -5.19 4.11
CA ASP A 188 10.11 -4.66 4.23
C ASP A 188 10.48 -3.76 3.05
N VAL A 189 10.13 -4.17 1.82
CA VAL A 189 10.40 -3.40 0.60
C VAL A 189 9.56 -2.11 0.55
N PHE A 190 8.30 -2.16 0.95
CA PHE A 190 7.46 -0.96 1.00
C PHE A 190 8.02 0.07 1.98
N LEU A 191 8.51 -0.36 3.14
CA LEU A 191 8.97 0.53 4.20
C LEU A 191 10.22 1.35 3.83
N ILE A 192 11.05 0.85 2.91
CA ILE A 192 12.24 1.58 2.42
C ILE A 192 11.95 2.54 1.27
N MET A 193 10.69 2.54 0.73
CA MET A 193 10.34 3.42 -0.38
C MET A 193 10.16 4.88 0.06
N PRO A 194 10.52 5.85 -0.79
CA PRO A 194 10.22 7.25 -0.55
C PRO A 194 8.71 7.47 -0.47
N TYR A 195 8.27 8.18 0.57
CA TYR A 195 6.87 8.51 0.75
C TYR A 195 6.52 9.85 0.09
N PHE A 196 5.40 9.87 -0.64
CA PHE A 196 4.72 11.06 -1.15
C PHE A 196 3.23 10.74 -1.32
N ASP A 197 2.39 11.77 -1.41
CA ASP A 197 0.98 11.55 -1.71
C ASP A 197 0.83 11.03 -3.15
N GLY A 198 -0.06 10.07 -3.38
CA GLY A 198 -0.15 9.36 -4.66
C GLY A 198 0.73 8.10 -4.76
N LEU A 199 1.62 7.82 -3.80
CA LEU A 199 2.53 6.65 -3.77
C LEU A 199 1.85 5.35 -4.20
N HIS A 200 0.63 5.08 -3.72
CA HIS A 200 -0.12 3.84 -3.98
C HIS A 200 -0.32 3.55 -5.48
N ARG A 201 -0.30 4.58 -6.34
CA ARG A 201 -0.42 4.45 -7.81
C ARG A 201 0.90 4.10 -8.48
N PHE A 202 2.01 4.38 -7.82
CA PHE A 202 3.36 4.22 -8.38
C PHE A 202 4.12 3.03 -7.79
N LEU A 203 3.48 2.22 -6.95
CA LEU A 203 4.11 1.06 -6.33
C LEU A 203 4.86 0.16 -7.33
N PRO A 204 4.31 -0.19 -8.52
CA PRO A 204 5.06 -0.99 -9.49
C PRO A 204 6.38 -0.35 -9.91
N ALA A 205 6.36 0.94 -10.25
CA ALA A 205 7.55 1.66 -10.69
C ALA A 205 8.61 1.77 -9.57
N LEU A 206 8.15 2.02 -8.34
CA LEU A 206 9.03 2.13 -7.18
C LEU A 206 9.61 0.77 -6.77
N MET A 207 8.83 -0.32 -6.82
CA MET A 207 9.32 -1.68 -6.59
C MET A 207 10.43 -2.06 -7.58
N ARG A 208 10.21 -1.77 -8.88
CA ARG A 208 11.25 -1.96 -9.91
C ARG A 208 12.49 -1.11 -9.66
N ARG A 209 12.28 0.13 -9.21
CA ARG A 209 13.39 1.00 -8.80
C ARG A 209 14.23 0.34 -7.71
N GLU A 210 13.62 -0.35 -6.76
CA GLU A 210 14.33 -1.08 -5.70
C GLU A 210 14.93 -2.42 -6.17
N GLY A 211 14.73 -2.79 -7.43
CA GLY A 211 15.33 -3.99 -8.04
C GLY A 211 14.44 -5.22 -7.98
N TYR A 212 13.17 -5.06 -7.58
CA TYR A 212 12.24 -6.17 -7.50
C TYR A 212 11.43 -6.36 -8.77
N GLU A 213 11.06 -7.62 -9.02
CA GLU A 213 10.12 -8.01 -10.08
C GLU A 213 8.68 -7.76 -9.63
N ILE A 214 7.80 -7.56 -10.61
CA ILE A 214 6.36 -7.40 -10.41
C ILE A 214 5.63 -8.56 -11.04
N ALA A 215 4.81 -9.25 -10.27
CA ALA A 215 3.82 -10.20 -10.78
C ALA A 215 2.53 -9.45 -11.11
N TYR A 216 1.85 -9.83 -12.19
CA TYR A 216 0.58 -9.26 -12.56
C TYR A 216 -0.49 -10.35 -12.52
N VAL A 217 -1.63 -10.02 -11.88
CA VAL A 217 -2.78 -10.91 -11.75
C VAL A 217 -3.99 -10.23 -12.36
N ASP A 218 -4.62 -10.87 -13.33
CA ASP A 218 -5.87 -10.37 -13.91
C ASP A 218 -7.00 -10.48 -12.88
N VAL A 219 -7.69 -9.37 -12.61
CA VAL A 219 -8.76 -9.28 -11.62
C VAL A 219 -10.01 -8.66 -12.22
N ILE A 220 -11.16 -8.97 -11.65
CA ILE A 220 -12.46 -8.43 -12.07
C ILE A 220 -13.02 -7.58 -10.95
N ASP A 221 -13.20 -6.28 -11.20
CA ASP A 221 -13.88 -5.37 -10.30
C ASP A 221 -15.39 -5.56 -10.35
N ARG A 222 -16.04 -5.22 -9.24
CA ARG A 222 -17.48 -5.18 -9.09
C ARG A 222 -18.02 -3.77 -9.32
N PRO A 223 -19.31 -3.61 -9.62
CA PRO A 223 -19.97 -2.30 -9.55
C PRO A 223 -19.84 -1.73 -8.14
N ARG A 224 -19.64 -0.42 -8.02
CA ARG A 224 -19.64 0.27 -6.74
C ARG A 224 -20.99 0.13 -6.07
N ARG A 225 -21.00 -0.23 -4.78
CA ARG A 225 -22.25 -0.41 -4.02
C ARG A 225 -22.81 0.93 -3.53
N SER A 226 -21.96 1.87 -3.12
CA SER A 226 -22.34 3.19 -2.59
C SER A 226 -21.19 4.20 -2.73
N GLY A 227 -21.47 5.50 -2.56
CA GLY A 227 -20.48 6.58 -2.50
C GLY A 227 -20.34 7.42 -3.78
N VAL A 228 -19.95 8.70 -3.61
CA VAL A 228 -19.75 9.69 -4.68
C VAL A 228 -18.29 10.10 -4.78
N SER A 229 -17.77 10.23 -6.00
CA SER A 229 -16.38 10.66 -6.24
C SER A 229 -16.25 12.20 -6.11
N ASN A 230 -15.45 12.69 -5.17
CA ASN A 230 -15.40 14.08 -4.70
C ASN A 230 -14.31 14.97 -5.34
N TYR A 231 -13.68 14.61 -6.47
CA TYR A 231 -12.56 15.41 -7.02
C TYR A 231 -12.79 15.90 -8.45
N GLY A 232 -12.36 17.15 -8.75
CA GLY A 232 -12.38 17.75 -10.08
C GLY A 232 -11.41 17.07 -11.07
N PHE A 233 -11.72 17.17 -12.37
CA PHE A 233 -10.92 16.50 -13.43
C PHE A 233 -9.55 17.16 -13.64
N PHE A 234 -9.49 18.51 -13.65
CA PHE A 234 -8.26 19.26 -13.95
C PHE A 234 -7.23 19.18 -12.83
N ASP A 235 -7.67 19.21 -11.56
CA ASP A 235 -6.77 19.08 -10.40
C ASP A 235 -6.06 17.72 -10.40
N ARG A 236 -6.81 16.66 -10.71
CA ARG A 236 -6.25 15.31 -10.82
C ARG A 236 -5.23 15.17 -11.94
N LEU A 237 -5.44 15.83 -13.07
CA LEU A 237 -4.54 15.76 -14.21
C LEU A 237 -3.20 16.43 -13.90
N TRP A 238 -3.22 17.62 -13.30
CA TRP A 238 -2.02 18.36 -12.95
C TRP A 238 -1.19 17.63 -11.88
N ILE A 239 -1.84 17.19 -10.79
CA ILE A 239 -1.20 16.39 -9.74
C ILE A 239 -0.58 15.14 -10.36
N GLY A 240 -1.30 14.43 -11.24
CA GLY A 240 -0.79 13.23 -11.90
C GLY A 240 0.44 13.47 -12.77
N ILE A 241 0.55 14.63 -13.43
CA ILE A 241 1.74 15.02 -14.23
C ILE A 241 2.93 15.31 -13.30
N MET A 242 2.70 16.05 -12.22
CA MET A 242 3.75 16.37 -11.24
C MET A 242 4.27 15.11 -10.55
N ASP A 243 3.37 14.22 -10.13
CA ASP A 243 3.73 12.92 -9.55
C ASP A 243 4.56 12.07 -10.52
N LEU A 244 4.15 12.03 -11.80
CA LEU A 244 4.87 11.29 -12.83
C LEU A 244 6.28 11.84 -13.04
N ALA A 245 6.45 13.16 -13.08
CA ALA A 245 7.75 13.81 -13.19
C ALA A 245 8.63 13.53 -11.95
N GLY A 246 8.04 13.60 -10.75
CA GLY A 246 8.71 13.29 -9.50
C GLY A 246 9.21 11.85 -9.43
N VAL A 247 8.35 10.88 -9.78
CA VAL A 247 8.71 9.46 -9.79
C VAL A 247 9.75 9.16 -10.88
N TRP A 248 9.63 9.75 -12.06
CA TRP A 248 10.64 9.65 -13.11
C TRP A 248 12.00 10.16 -12.62
N TRP A 249 12.03 11.31 -11.93
CA TRP A 249 13.24 11.84 -11.33
C TRP A 249 13.81 10.91 -10.27
N LEU A 250 12.99 10.38 -9.35
CA LEU A 250 13.40 9.42 -8.33
C LEU A 250 14.05 8.16 -8.94
N ILE A 251 13.47 7.63 -10.03
CA ILE A 251 14.02 6.45 -10.70
C ILE A 251 15.41 6.76 -11.28
N ARG A 252 15.60 7.91 -11.92
CA ARG A 252 16.87 8.30 -12.53
C ARG A 252 17.96 8.68 -11.51
N ARG A 253 17.56 9.10 -10.32
CA ARG A 253 18.50 9.49 -9.25
C ARG A 253 18.97 8.32 -8.38
N LYS A 254 18.38 7.14 -8.53
CA LYS A 254 18.84 5.97 -7.80
C LYS A 254 20.24 5.56 -8.29
N LYS A 255 21.18 5.45 -7.34
CA LYS A 255 22.45 4.75 -7.53
C LYS A 255 22.29 3.26 -7.19
N SER A 256 23.23 2.44 -7.60
CA SER A 256 23.28 1.02 -7.21
C SER A 256 23.28 0.88 -5.67
N THR A 257 22.58 -0.10 -5.17
CA THR A 257 22.63 -0.45 -3.74
C THR A 257 24.02 -1.03 -3.45
N PRO A 258 24.76 -0.51 -2.46
CA PRO A 258 26.07 -1.06 -2.13
C PRO A 258 25.90 -2.46 -1.55
N VAL A 259 26.84 -3.35 -1.90
CA VAL A 259 27.04 -4.58 -1.16
C VAL A 259 27.85 -4.24 0.09
N VAL A 260 27.29 -4.48 1.25
CA VAL A 260 27.96 -4.20 2.52
C VAL A 260 28.37 -5.54 3.14
N THR A 261 29.67 -5.66 3.44
CA THR A 261 30.25 -6.78 4.18
C THR A 261 30.82 -6.19 5.46
N GLU A 262 30.45 -6.76 6.61
CA GLU A 262 31.08 -6.44 7.87
C GLU A 262 32.43 -7.18 7.93
N VAL A 263 33.50 -6.45 8.14
CA VAL A 263 34.85 -7.01 8.33
C VAL A 263 35.08 -7.09 9.83
N THR A 264 35.17 -8.32 10.34
CA THR A 264 35.53 -8.56 11.74
C THR A 264 37.04 -8.70 11.89
N SER A 265 37.59 -8.39 13.07
CA SER A 265 39.04 -8.45 13.35
C SER A 265 39.64 -9.85 13.32
N ASP A 266 38.85 -10.89 13.11
CA ASP A 266 39.26 -12.30 13.07
C ASP A 266 39.52 -12.81 11.64
N ASP A 267 39.46 -11.93 10.64
CA ASP A 267 39.68 -12.27 9.19
C ASP A 267 41.15 -12.07 8.75
N ASP A 268 42.15 -12.05 9.68
CA ASP A 268 43.59 -12.03 9.38
C ASP A 268 44.24 -13.45 9.51
#